data_b518151d761ab4dbd35fc96e921afaca
#
_entry.id   b518151d761ab4dbd35fc96e921afaca
#
_cell.length_a   1.000
_cell.length_b   1.000
_cell.length_c   1.000
_cell.angle_alpha   90.00
_cell.angle_beta   90.00
_cell.angle_gamma   90.00
#
_symmetry.space_group_name_H-M   'P 1'
#
loop_
_entity.id
_entity.type
_entity.pdbx_description
1 polymer ?
#
loop_
_entity_poly.entity_id
_entity_poly.type
_entity_poly.pdbx_seq_one_letter_code
_entity_poly.pdbx_strand_id
1 'polypeptide(L)'
;MRLLQFFLGGMFLASAMSVFAAADAERGKALTLVCTACHGQDGNSVVGTYPNIAGQNEQYLLKQMLDIKSKARSAPLMAGILDNLDEQQLENIAAYYSEQKLSSGSVDPKLVELGETIYRSGIKRKEIAACSACHAPDGSGNGPAAFPVLSGQWPEYTVAQLKAFRSGERHNDGDARMMRITSMDLSDHEIEAVASYLFGLH
;
A
#
# COMPACT_ATOMS: atom_id res chain seq x y z
N MET A 1 25.71 70.73 20.43
CA MET A 1 25.08 69.45 20.78
C MET A 1 24.49 68.87 19.52
N ARG A 2 25.15 67.83 18.93
CA ARG A 2 24.65 67.13 17.74
C ARG A 2 24.02 65.80 18.22
N LEU A 3 22.71 65.64 18.00
CA LEU A 3 21.98 64.38 18.19
C LEU A 3 22.29 63.43 17.05
N LEU A 4 22.85 62.28 17.39
CA LEU A 4 23.09 61.15 16.49
C LEU A 4 21.83 60.26 16.50
N GLN A 5 21.07 60.24 15.40
CA GLN A 5 19.94 59.32 15.25
C GLN A 5 20.46 57.98 14.69
N PHE A 6 20.35 56.92 15.48
CA PHE A 6 20.62 55.55 15.04
C PHE A 6 19.35 55.01 14.39
N PHE A 7 19.39 54.75 13.10
CA PHE A 7 18.38 53.96 12.38
C PHE A 7 18.72 52.48 12.58
N LEU A 8 17.91 51.78 13.40
CA LEU A 8 17.92 50.31 13.41
C LEU A 8 17.09 49.81 12.21
N GLY A 9 17.79 49.38 11.17
CA GLY A 9 17.19 48.65 10.06
C GLY A 9 16.85 47.22 10.47
N GLY A 10 15.59 46.94 10.78
CA GLY A 10 15.13 45.58 11.00
C GLY A 10 15.10 44.79 9.70
N MET A 11 15.96 43.80 9.58
CA MET A 11 15.99 42.86 8.46
C MET A 11 14.93 41.78 8.71
N PHE A 12 13.80 41.90 8.05
CA PHE A 12 12.74 40.86 8.04
C PHE A 12 13.24 39.67 7.20
N LEU A 13 13.66 38.59 7.85
CA LEU A 13 13.83 37.31 7.19
C LEU A 13 12.43 36.74 6.89
N ALA A 14 12.01 36.84 5.63
CA ALA A 14 10.83 36.11 5.15
C ALA A 14 11.22 34.61 5.05
N SER A 15 10.81 33.83 6.04
CA SER A 15 10.88 32.37 5.96
C SER A 15 9.88 31.91 4.89
N ALA A 16 10.38 31.46 3.73
CA ALA A 16 9.56 30.78 2.73
C ALA A 16 9.09 29.44 3.34
N MET A 17 7.85 29.43 3.83
CA MET A 17 7.17 28.18 4.13
C MET A 17 6.88 27.49 2.79
N SER A 18 7.54 26.37 2.52
CA SER A 18 7.16 25.49 1.43
C SER A 18 5.76 24.95 1.74
N VAL A 19 4.75 25.47 1.06
CA VAL A 19 3.39 24.92 1.08
C VAL A 19 3.44 23.68 0.20
N PHE A 20 3.46 22.50 0.80
CA PHE A 20 3.19 21.27 0.06
C PHE A 20 1.75 21.35 -0.45
N ALA A 21 1.56 21.20 -1.74
CA ALA A 21 0.22 21.15 -2.32
C ALA A 21 -0.45 19.84 -1.87
N ALA A 22 -1.74 19.90 -1.52
CA ALA A 22 -2.52 18.69 -1.26
C ALA A 22 -2.53 17.80 -2.51
N ALA A 23 -2.62 16.47 -2.31
CA ALA A 23 -2.75 15.53 -3.40
C ALA A 23 -4.02 15.83 -4.24
N ASP A 24 -3.89 15.68 -5.57
CA ASP A 24 -4.92 16.02 -6.56
C ASP A 24 -5.19 14.81 -7.45
N ALA A 25 -6.33 14.15 -7.24
CA ALA A 25 -6.73 12.94 -7.96
C ALA A 25 -6.90 13.16 -9.47
N GLU A 26 -7.39 14.34 -9.92
CA GLU A 26 -7.55 14.62 -11.35
C GLU A 26 -6.19 14.77 -12.05
N ARG A 27 -5.23 15.40 -11.38
CA ARG A 27 -3.84 15.43 -11.87
C ARG A 27 -3.22 14.03 -11.84
N GLY A 28 -3.53 13.24 -10.82
CA GLY A 28 -3.11 11.84 -10.71
C GLY A 28 -3.59 11.03 -11.90
N LYS A 29 -4.87 11.13 -12.24
CA LYS A 29 -5.47 10.45 -13.40
C LYS A 29 -4.71 10.69 -14.70
N ALA A 30 -4.29 11.92 -14.94
CA ALA A 30 -3.54 12.27 -16.15
C ALA A 30 -2.17 11.56 -16.25
N LEU A 31 -1.64 11.07 -15.12
CA LEU A 31 -0.33 10.39 -15.04
C LEU A 31 -0.43 8.87 -15.12
N THR A 32 -1.64 8.28 -15.07
CA THR A 32 -1.82 6.82 -14.91
C THR A 32 -1.71 6.00 -16.20
N LEU A 33 -1.56 6.62 -17.37
CA LEU A 33 -1.59 5.91 -18.65
C LEU A 33 -0.66 4.68 -18.70
N VAL A 34 0.55 4.81 -18.17
CA VAL A 34 1.51 3.68 -18.11
C VAL A 34 1.09 2.61 -17.13
N CYS A 35 0.33 2.94 -16.09
CA CYS A 35 -0.13 2.02 -15.05
C CYS A 35 -1.26 1.11 -15.57
N THR A 36 -2.10 1.64 -16.48
CA THR A 36 -3.31 0.96 -16.96
C THR A 36 -3.02 -0.35 -17.69
N ALA A 37 -1.85 -0.48 -18.29
CA ALA A 37 -1.45 -1.68 -19.03
C ALA A 37 -1.42 -2.95 -18.17
N CYS A 38 -1.11 -2.79 -16.86
CA CYS A 38 -1.00 -3.91 -15.93
C CYS A 38 -2.10 -3.87 -14.87
N HIS A 39 -2.46 -2.67 -14.37
CA HIS A 39 -3.39 -2.51 -13.26
C HIS A 39 -4.85 -2.24 -13.70
N GLY A 40 -5.12 -2.21 -15.03
CA GLY A 40 -6.45 -1.84 -15.53
C GLY A 40 -6.66 -0.32 -15.54
N GLN A 41 -7.71 0.14 -16.21
CA GLN A 41 -7.97 1.59 -16.37
C GLN A 41 -8.34 2.28 -15.05
N ASP A 42 -9.01 1.56 -14.19
CA ASP A 42 -9.49 2.02 -12.88
C ASP A 42 -8.71 1.44 -11.69
N GLY A 43 -7.61 0.74 -11.97
CA GLY A 43 -6.82 0.09 -10.93
C GLY A 43 -7.29 -1.34 -10.58
N ASN A 44 -8.27 -1.90 -11.29
CA ASN A 44 -8.69 -3.29 -11.18
C ASN A 44 -8.01 -4.12 -12.27
N SER A 45 -6.98 -4.86 -11.89
CA SER A 45 -6.26 -5.73 -12.82
C SER A 45 -7.12 -6.92 -13.25
N VAL A 46 -6.96 -7.34 -14.51
CA VAL A 46 -7.58 -8.57 -15.04
C VAL A 46 -6.65 -9.77 -14.96
N VAL A 47 -5.43 -9.59 -14.43
CA VAL A 47 -4.41 -10.63 -14.32
C VAL A 47 -3.93 -10.72 -12.87
N GLY A 48 -4.08 -11.88 -12.25
CA GLY A 48 -3.80 -12.09 -10.83
C GLY A 48 -2.37 -11.81 -10.38
N THR A 49 -1.41 -11.79 -11.29
CA THR A 49 -0.01 -11.42 -11.01
C THR A 49 0.15 -9.93 -10.72
N TYR A 50 -0.69 -9.07 -11.31
CA TYR A 50 -0.69 -7.65 -11.06
C TYR A 50 -1.72 -7.29 -9.99
N PRO A 51 -1.36 -6.54 -8.95
CA PRO A 51 -2.30 -6.23 -7.89
C PRO A 51 -3.43 -5.31 -8.35
N ASN A 52 -4.61 -5.49 -7.75
CA ASN A 52 -5.59 -4.43 -7.70
C ASN A 52 -5.04 -3.28 -6.86
N ILE A 53 -5.12 -2.06 -7.38
CA ILE A 53 -4.70 -0.83 -6.71
C ILE A 53 -5.87 0.15 -6.55
N ALA A 54 -7.04 -0.16 -7.14
CA ALA A 54 -8.30 0.54 -6.92
C ALA A 54 -8.73 0.46 -5.45
N GLY A 55 -9.20 1.57 -4.88
CA GLY A 55 -9.67 1.64 -3.50
C GLY A 55 -8.62 1.38 -2.43
N GLN A 56 -7.36 1.29 -2.81
CA GLN A 56 -6.28 1.08 -1.87
C GLN A 56 -5.97 2.36 -1.09
N ASN A 57 -5.59 2.24 0.18
CA ASN A 57 -5.25 3.37 1.02
C ASN A 57 -4.15 4.24 0.39
N GLU A 58 -4.41 5.54 0.25
CA GLU A 58 -3.53 6.52 -0.38
C GLU A 58 -2.12 6.49 0.22
N GLN A 59 -2.00 6.51 1.54
CA GLN A 59 -0.71 6.49 2.24
C GLN A 59 0.06 5.19 1.98
N TYR A 60 -0.65 4.05 1.87
CA TYR A 60 -0.03 2.78 1.51
C TYR A 60 0.46 2.80 0.07
N LEU A 61 -0.35 3.29 -0.87
CA LEU A 61 0.04 3.41 -2.28
C LEU A 61 1.29 4.28 -2.44
N LEU A 62 1.27 5.47 -1.85
CA LEU A 62 2.41 6.40 -1.89
C LEU A 62 3.67 5.72 -1.33
N LYS A 63 3.55 5.14 -0.12
CA LYS A 63 4.68 4.42 0.49
C LYS A 63 5.23 3.32 -0.43
N GLN A 64 4.35 2.51 -1.05
CA GLN A 64 4.83 1.44 -1.93
C GLN A 64 5.51 1.97 -3.19
N MET A 65 5.00 3.03 -3.80
CA MET A 65 5.65 3.65 -4.96
C MET A 65 7.02 4.23 -4.61
N LEU A 66 7.14 4.92 -3.48
CA LEU A 66 8.43 5.43 -2.98
C LEU A 66 9.42 4.30 -2.65
N ASP A 67 8.97 3.24 -2.00
CA ASP A 67 9.80 2.07 -1.68
C ASP A 67 10.29 1.35 -2.94
N ILE A 68 9.46 1.24 -3.97
CA ILE A 68 9.83 0.64 -5.27
C ILE A 68 10.84 1.55 -5.98
N LYS A 69 10.57 2.84 -6.06
CA LYS A 69 11.44 3.84 -6.69
C LYS A 69 12.83 3.87 -6.03
N SER A 70 12.90 3.85 -4.69
CA SER A 70 14.15 3.81 -3.92
C SER A 70 14.80 2.43 -3.85
N LYS A 71 14.16 1.38 -4.39
CA LYS A 71 14.58 -0.03 -4.30
C LYS A 71 14.54 -0.62 -2.89
N ALA A 72 13.87 0.03 -1.94
CA ALA A 72 13.58 -0.52 -0.61
C ALA A 72 12.57 -1.67 -0.67
N ARG A 73 11.79 -1.74 -1.76
CA ARG A 73 10.92 -2.86 -2.12
C ARG A 73 11.31 -3.40 -3.49
N SER A 74 11.65 -4.69 -3.56
CA SER A 74 11.85 -5.39 -4.83
C SER A 74 10.49 -5.56 -5.53
N ALA A 75 10.38 -5.04 -6.74
CA ALA A 75 9.24 -5.21 -7.63
C ALA A 75 9.73 -5.19 -9.10
N PRO A 76 10.32 -6.29 -9.58
CA PRO A 76 10.99 -6.30 -10.89
C PRO A 76 10.10 -5.86 -12.06
N LEU A 77 8.80 -6.18 -12.02
CA LEU A 77 7.83 -5.77 -13.04
C LEU A 77 7.54 -4.26 -13.06
N MET A 78 7.87 -3.56 -11.99
CA MET A 78 7.72 -2.11 -11.85
C MET A 78 9.03 -1.34 -12.09
N ALA A 79 10.12 -2.05 -12.40
CA ALA A 79 11.44 -1.44 -12.56
C ALA A 79 11.41 -0.34 -13.64
N GLY A 80 11.88 0.86 -13.28
CA GLY A 80 11.94 2.02 -14.17
C GLY A 80 10.63 2.78 -14.38
N ILE A 81 9.48 2.20 -14.05
CA ILE A 81 8.16 2.82 -14.30
C ILE A 81 7.99 4.13 -13.51
N LEU A 82 8.53 4.20 -12.29
CA LEU A 82 8.36 5.33 -11.38
C LEU A 82 9.52 6.34 -11.40
N ASP A 83 10.59 6.07 -12.16
CA ASP A 83 11.85 6.84 -12.05
C ASP A 83 11.68 8.33 -12.37
N ASN A 84 10.87 8.65 -13.37
CA ASN A 84 10.66 10.00 -13.85
C ASN A 84 9.51 10.77 -13.14
N LEU A 85 8.87 10.16 -12.14
CA LEU A 85 7.80 10.79 -11.36
C LEU A 85 8.39 11.41 -10.09
N ASP A 86 8.07 12.66 -9.80
CA ASP A 86 8.37 13.29 -8.52
C ASP A 86 7.39 12.86 -7.43
N GLU A 87 7.66 13.25 -6.18
CA GLU A 87 6.86 12.82 -5.02
C GLU A 87 5.43 13.34 -5.10
N GLN A 88 5.23 14.61 -5.52
CA GLN A 88 3.89 15.19 -5.70
C GLN A 88 3.08 14.44 -6.77
N GLN A 89 3.73 14.00 -7.84
CA GLN A 89 3.08 13.19 -8.87
C GLN A 89 2.68 11.81 -8.34
N LEU A 90 3.52 11.19 -7.50
CA LEU A 90 3.19 9.94 -6.84
C LEU A 90 2.04 10.10 -5.84
N GLU A 91 2.01 11.19 -5.07
CA GLU A 91 0.88 11.54 -4.20
C GLU A 91 -0.42 11.67 -5.00
N ASN A 92 -0.39 12.40 -6.11
CA ASN A 92 -1.56 12.57 -6.97
C ASN A 92 -2.05 11.23 -7.56
N ILE A 93 -1.14 10.34 -7.98
CA ILE A 93 -1.48 9.00 -8.46
C ILE A 93 -2.11 8.17 -7.33
N ALA A 94 -1.55 8.23 -6.11
CA ALA A 94 -2.09 7.53 -4.95
C ALA A 94 -3.51 8.01 -4.62
N ALA A 95 -3.74 9.33 -4.63
CA ALA A 95 -5.07 9.91 -4.42
C ALA A 95 -6.06 9.42 -5.49
N TYR A 96 -5.68 9.43 -6.77
CA TYR A 96 -6.56 8.95 -7.84
C TYR A 96 -7.00 7.49 -7.63
N TYR A 97 -6.06 6.57 -7.38
CA TYR A 97 -6.41 5.16 -7.24
C TYR A 97 -7.14 4.86 -5.92
N SER A 98 -6.92 5.64 -4.87
CA SER A 98 -7.63 5.48 -3.59
C SER A 98 -9.14 5.75 -3.71
N GLU A 99 -9.54 6.60 -4.64
CA GLU A 99 -10.94 6.95 -4.91
C GLU A 99 -11.63 5.95 -5.85
N GLN A 100 -10.89 5.04 -6.48
CA GLN A 100 -11.48 4.08 -7.41
C GLN A 100 -12.22 2.97 -6.66
N LYS A 101 -13.29 2.46 -7.28
CA LYS A 101 -14.05 1.34 -6.71
C LYS A 101 -13.31 0.03 -6.92
N LEU A 102 -12.99 -0.65 -5.82
CA LEU A 102 -12.39 -1.96 -5.84
C LEU A 102 -13.43 -3.01 -6.28
N SER A 103 -13.02 -3.90 -7.20
CA SER A 103 -13.78 -5.09 -7.58
C SER A 103 -13.48 -6.23 -6.61
N SER A 104 -14.54 -6.93 -6.16
CA SER A 104 -14.38 -8.15 -5.36
C SER A 104 -14.51 -9.39 -6.26
N GLY A 105 -13.84 -10.46 -5.84
CA GLY A 105 -13.94 -11.77 -6.47
C GLY A 105 -14.78 -12.74 -5.64
N SER A 106 -14.50 -14.03 -5.81
CA SER A 106 -15.14 -15.10 -5.06
C SER A 106 -14.09 -15.99 -4.39
N VAL A 107 -14.44 -16.49 -3.21
CA VAL A 107 -13.59 -17.42 -2.44
C VAL A 107 -13.70 -18.83 -3.04
N ASP A 108 -12.60 -19.59 -3.06
CA ASP A 108 -12.67 -21.04 -3.29
C ASP A 108 -13.43 -21.69 -2.11
N PRO A 109 -14.56 -22.36 -2.35
CA PRO A 109 -15.35 -23.00 -1.26
C PRO A 109 -14.57 -23.99 -0.40
N LYS A 110 -13.52 -24.60 -0.94
CA LYS A 110 -12.67 -25.56 -0.20
C LYS A 110 -11.71 -24.88 0.77
N LEU A 111 -11.43 -23.58 0.57
CA LEU A 111 -10.45 -22.82 1.35
C LEU A 111 -11.11 -21.81 2.30
N VAL A 112 -12.43 -21.57 2.17
CA VAL A 112 -13.13 -20.51 2.88
C VAL A 112 -13.01 -20.64 4.40
N GLU A 113 -13.28 -21.82 4.95
CA GLU A 113 -13.28 -22.05 6.40
C GLU A 113 -11.88 -21.83 7.03
N LEU A 114 -10.85 -22.39 6.37
CA LEU A 114 -9.48 -22.20 6.83
C LEU A 114 -9.03 -20.74 6.67
N GLY A 115 -9.31 -20.13 5.52
CA GLY A 115 -8.94 -18.75 5.24
C GLY A 115 -9.61 -17.76 6.20
N GLU A 116 -10.91 -17.93 6.45
CA GLU A 116 -11.65 -17.13 7.43
C GLU A 116 -11.09 -17.28 8.85
N THR A 117 -10.82 -18.52 9.27
CA THR A 117 -10.26 -18.78 10.58
C THR A 117 -8.92 -18.07 10.76
N ILE A 118 -8.02 -18.17 9.78
CA ILE A 118 -6.71 -17.51 9.83
C ILE A 118 -6.89 -16.00 9.87
N TYR A 119 -7.75 -15.45 9.00
CA TYR A 119 -7.95 -14.02 8.90
C TYR A 119 -8.52 -13.42 10.20
N ARG A 120 -9.57 -14.06 10.77
CA ARG A 120 -10.31 -13.52 11.92
C ARG A 120 -9.75 -13.90 13.27
N SER A 121 -9.06 -15.06 13.38
CA SER A 121 -8.63 -15.62 14.66
C SER A 121 -7.13 -15.89 14.75
N GLY A 122 -6.40 -15.84 13.62
CA GLY A 122 -5.00 -16.23 13.58
C GLY A 122 -4.79 -17.75 13.77
N ILE A 123 -3.58 -18.13 14.13
CA ILE A 123 -3.21 -19.53 14.39
C ILE A 123 -2.53 -19.61 15.75
N LYS A 124 -3.32 -19.81 16.80
CA LYS A 124 -2.84 -19.79 18.20
C LYS A 124 -1.63 -20.70 18.45
N ARG A 125 -1.63 -21.94 17.91
CA ARG A 125 -0.53 -22.91 18.09
C ARG A 125 0.81 -22.47 17.49
N LYS A 126 0.77 -21.48 16.57
CA LYS A 126 1.94 -20.89 15.89
C LYS A 126 2.20 -19.45 16.35
N GLU A 127 1.42 -18.95 17.30
CA GLU A 127 1.48 -17.55 17.78
C GLU A 127 1.26 -16.53 16.65
N ILE A 128 0.54 -16.92 15.58
CA ILE A 128 0.20 -16.02 14.47
C ILE A 128 -1.05 -15.24 14.84
N ALA A 129 -0.93 -13.92 14.88
CA ALA A 129 -2.03 -13.01 15.16
C ALA A 129 -3.09 -13.03 14.04
N ALA A 130 -4.34 -12.68 14.38
CA ALA A 130 -5.39 -12.47 13.41
C ALA A 130 -5.04 -11.31 12.45
N CYS A 131 -5.14 -11.53 11.15
CA CYS A 131 -4.87 -10.48 10.14
C CYS A 131 -5.83 -9.28 10.32
N SER A 132 -7.08 -9.57 10.70
CA SER A 132 -8.12 -8.56 10.96
C SER A 132 -7.79 -7.58 12.08
N ALA A 133 -6.86 -7.89 12.97
CA ALA A 133 -6.43 -7.01 14.05
C ALA A 133 -5.76 -5.71 13.53
N CYS A 134 -5.07 -5.80 12.38
CA CYS A 134 -4.39 -4.67 11.73
C CYS A 134 -5.09 -4.24 10.43
N HIS A 135 -5.67 -5.21 9.70
CA HIS A 135 -6.27 -4.97 8.38
C HIS A 135 -7.78 -4.79 8.40
N ALA A 136 -8.38 -4.60 9.57
CA ALA A 136 -9.81 -4.47 9.84
C ALA A 136 -10.62 -5.76 9.55
N PRO A 137 -11.81 -5.94 10.15
CA PRO A 137 -12.61 -7.17 9.98
C PRO A 137 -13.11 -7.42 8.56
N ASP A 138 -13.31 -6.35 7.80
CA ASP A 138 -13.74 -6.34 6.39
C ASP A 138 -12.59 -6.24 5.39
N GLY A 139 -11.35 -6.21 5.85
CA GLY A 139 -10.18 -6.08 4.98
C GLY A 139 -9.92 -4.67 4.44
N SER A 140 -10.58 -3.65 4.98
CA SER A 140 -10.42 -2.25 4.54
C SER A 140 -9.10 -1.61 4.95
N GLY A 141 -8.31 -2.30 5.81
CA GLY A 141 -7.04 -1.79 6.29
C GLY A 141 -7.17 -0.62 7.27
N ASN A 142 -6.12 0.16 7.39
CA ASN A 142 -6.08 1.37 8.21
C ASN A 142 -5.21 2.42 7.50
N GLY A 143 -5.86 3.39 6.84
CA GLY A 143 -5.20 4.43 6.05
C GLY A 143 -4.14 5.21 6.85
N PRO A 144 -4.47 5.81 8.02
CA PRO A 144 -3.52 6.56 8.84
C PRO A 144 -2.29 5.76 9.29
N ALA A 145 -2.42 4.44 9.44
CA ALA A 145 -1.32 3.54 9.79
C ALA A 145 -0.60 2.96 8.56
N ALA A 146 -1.02 3.32 7.36
CA ALA A 146 -0.56 2.76 6.09
C ALA A 146 -0.71 1.23 6.02
N PHE A 147 -1.71 0.66 6.71
CA PHE A 147 -2.06 -0.75 6.57
C PHE A 147 -2.98 -0.91 5.37
N PRO A 148 -2.63 -1.80 4.41
CA PRO A 148 -3.35 -1.88 3.15
C PRO A 148 -4.74 -2.48 3.28
N VAL A 149 -5.60 -2.10 2.33
CA VAL A 149 -6.79 -2.85 1.96
C VAL A 149 -6.36 -4.21 1.42
N LEU A 150 -6.96 -5.26 1.95
CA LEU A 150 -6.72 -6.65 1.54
C LEU A 150 -7.92 -7.27 0.84
N SER A 151 -9.14 -6.79 1.14
CA SER A 151 -10.37 -7.25 0.47
C SER A 151 -10.25 -7.08 -1.04
N GLY A 152 -10.75 -8.05 -1.79
CA GLY A 152 -10.74 -8.02 -3.26
C GLY A 152 -9.37 -8.11 -3.93
N GLN A 153 -8.28 -8.33 -3.17
CA GLN A 153 -6.95 -8.48 -3.76
C GLN A 153 -6.76 -9.89 -4.35
N TRP A 154 -6.13 -9.95 -5.51
CA TRP A 154 -5.86 -11.21 -6.22
C TRP A 154 -5.13 -12.22 -5.35
N PRO A 155 -5.59 -13.50 -5.33
CA PRO A 155 -4.95 -14.56 -4.56
C PRO A 155 -3.48 -14.76 -4.96
N GLU A 156 -3.17 -14.77 -6.25
CA GLU A 156 -1.82 -14.97 -6.77
C GLU A 156 -0.86 -13.90 -6.27
N TYR A 157 -1.30 -12.64 -6.30
CA TYR A 157 -0.51 -11.53 -5.77
C TYR A 157 -0.34 -11.65 -4.25
N THR A 158 -1.40 -11.94 -3.52
CA THR A 158 -1.38 -12.07 -2.05
C THR A 158 -0.47 -13.21 -1.62
N VAL A 159 -0.55 -14.38 -2.27
CA VAL A 159 0.34 -15.53 -2.05
C VAL A 159 1.80 -15.12 -2.27
N ALA A 160 2.09 -14.46 -3.38
CA ALA A 160 3.46 -14.02 -3.70
C ALA A 160 4.00 -13.05 -2.62
N GLN A 161 3.17 -12.10 -2.15
CA GLN A 161 3.61 -11.14 -1.14
C GLN A 161 3.83 -11.79 0.24
N LEU A 162 2.93 -12.69 0.68
CA LEU A 162 3.09 -13.40 1.95
C LEU A 162 4.33 -14.30 1.93
N LYS A 163 4.59 -15.00 0.82
CA LYS A 163 5.81 -15.80 0.63
C LYS A 163 7.07 -14.91 0.63
N ALA A 164 7.03 -13.75 -0.01
CA ALA A 164 8.15 -12.81 -0.03
C ALA A 164 8.43 -12.22 1.37
N PHE A 165 7.40 -11.92 2.17
CA PHE A 165 7.59 -11.53 3.57
C PHE A 165 8.15 -12.70 4.40
N ARG A 166 7.62 -13.90 4.24
CA ARG A 166 8.08 -15.12 4.94
C ARG A 166 9.55 -15.42 4.68
N SER A 167 10.00 -15.27 3.44
CA SER A 167 11.40 -15.49 3.04
C SER A 167 12.33 -14.32 3.41
N GLY A 168 11.77 -13.14 3.75
CA GLY A 168 12.53 -11.92 3.94
C GLY A 168 12.92 -11.19 2.66
N GLU A 169 12.54 -11.66 1.48
CA GLU A 169 12.74 -10.99 0.20
C GLU A 169 12.01 -9.63 0.20
N ARG A 170 10.77 -9.59 0.71
CA ARG A 170 10.07 -8.37 0.99
C ARG A 170 10.27 -7.98 2.46
N HIS A 171 10.88 -6.82 2.69
CA HIS A 171 11.29 -6.36 4.02
C HIS A 171 10.98 -4.88 4.28
N ASN A 172 10.11 -4.27 3.47
CA ASN A 172 9.71 -2.87 3.61
C ASN A 172 8.58 -2.64 4.63
N ASP A 173 8.44 -3.54 5.60
CA ASP A 173 7.47 -3.52 6.69
C ASP A 173 8.00 -2.86 7.98
N GLY A 174 9.07 -2.07 7.86
CA GLY A 174 9.68 -1.30 8.93
C GLY A 174 10.47 -2.13 9.94
N ASP A 175 10.97 -1.45 10.98
CA ASP A 175 11.81 -2.06 12.01
C ASP A 175 11.07 -3.07 12.88
N ALA A 176 9.77 -2.87 13.07
CA ALA A 176 8.91 -3.80 13.81
C ALA A 176 8.68 -5.14 13.09
N ARG A 177 9.01 -5.26 11.78
CA ARG A 177 8.92 -6.47 10.97
C ARG A 177 7.57 -7.18 11.06
N MET A 178 6.49 -6.40 11.17
CA MET A 178 5.16 -6.95 11.49
C MET A 178 4.71 -8.02 10.49
N MET A 179 4.84 -7.75 9.18
CA MET A 179 4.44 -8.72 8.17
C MET A 179 5.40 -9.91 8.07
N ARG A 180 6.70 -9.70 8.23
CA ARG A 180 7.70 -10.78 8.26
C ARG A 180 7.45 -11.73 9.44
N ILE A 181 7.20 -11.19 10.63
CA ILE A 181 6.90 -11.99 11.82
C ILE A 181 5.56 -12.74 11.65
N THR A 182 4.52 -12.06 11.18
CA THR A 182 3.18 -12.67 11.01
C THR A 182 3.19 -13.77 9.95
N SER A 183 4.01 -13.67 8.89
CA SER A 183 4.04 -14.66 7.82
C SER A 183 5.08 -15.76 7.99
N MET A 184 6.00 -15.63 8.94
CA MET A 184 7.18 -16.50 9.10
C MET A 184 6.84 -18.00 9.19
N ASP A 185 5.83 -18.35 9.95
CA ASP A 185 5.43 -19.73 10.22
C ASP A 185 4.18 -20.18 9.45
N LEU A 186 3.67 -19.37 8.51
CA LEU A 186 2.58 -19.77 7.64
C LEU A 186 3.06 -20.85 6.66
N SER A 187 2.33 -21.97 6.55
CA SER A 187 2.53 -22.93 5.49
C SER A 187 1.98 -22.41 4.15
N ASP A 188 2.39 -23.03 3.05
CA ASP A 188 1.88 -22.65 1.71
C ASP A 188 0.36 -22.80 1.65
N HIS A 189 -0.20 -23.88 2.22
CA HIS A 189 -1.65 -24.09 2.25
C HIS A 189 -2.39 -23.03 3.05
N GLU A 190 -1.84 -22.60 4.20
CA GLU A 190 -2.42 -21.52 5.02
C GLU A 190 -2.36 -20.16 4.27
N ILE A 191 -1.27 -19.91 3.55
CA ILE A 191 -1.14 -18.71 2.69
C ILE A 191 -2.17 -18.72 1.55
N GLU A 192 -2.33 -19.86 0.87
CA GLU A 192 -3.32 -20.02 -0.21
C GLU A 192 -4.74 -19.85 0.31
N ALA A 193 -5.05 -20.40 1.48
CA ALA A 193 -6.37 -20.29 2.08
C ALA A 193 -6.73 -18.86 2.45
N VAL A 194 -5.83 -18.13 3.15
CA VAL A 194 -6.11 -16.75 3.51
C VAL A 194 -6.13 -15.83 2.29
N ALA A 195 -5.30 -16.07 1.28
CA ALA A 195 -5.30 -15.31 0.04
C ALA A 195 -6.61 -15.47 -0.75
N SER A 196 -7.13 -16.70 -0.84
CA SER A 196 -8.44 -16.98 -1.45
C SER A 196 -9.58 -16.31 -0.68
N TYR A 197 -9.55 -16.36 0.66
CA TYR A 197 -10.54 -15.70 1.50
C TYR A 197 -10.59 -14.20 1.29
N LEU A 198 -9.42 -13.54 1.22
CA LEU A 198 -9.30 -12.10 1.03
C LEU A 198 -9.89 -11.62 -0.32
N PHE A 199 -9.79 -12.42 -1.36
CA PHE A 199 -10.34 -12.08 -2.67
C PHE A 199 -11.87 -11.94 -2.65
N GLY A 200 -12.56 -12.74 -1.86
CA GLY A 200 -14.01 -12.68 -1.70
C GLY A 200 -14.48 -11.91 -0.46
N LEU A 201 -13.58 -11.37 0.35
CA LEU A 201 -13.92 -10.58 1.53
C LEU A 201 -14.46 -9.19 1.12
N HIS A 202 -15.62 -8.79 1.66
CA HIS A 202 -16.29 -7.50 1.43
C HIS A 202 -17.25 -7.17 2.57
#